data_ed694b3680bad3c97c6025aefc61894c
#
_entry.id   ed694b3680bad3c97c6025aefc61894c
#
_cell.length_a   1.000
_cell.length_b   1.000
_cell.length_c   1.000
_cell.angle_alpha   90.00
_cell.angle_beta   90.00
_cell.angle_gamma   90.00
#
_symmetry.space_group_name_H-M   'P 1'
#
loop_
_entity.id
_entity.type
_entity.pdbx_description
1 polymer ?
#
loop_
_entity_poly.entity_id
_entity_poly.type
_entity_poly.pdbx_seq_one_letter_code
_entity_poly.pdbx_strand_id
1 'polypeptide(L)'
;MFELTIPTGFTQVTDLSVLSLSGSRSANYFFADDTIKISDKVYSQLRPSATQTGEDGKPKMQPVYYALVNITHKGSDKGYDKLLPLAAFRRLPKDSETFLSTAGDLMRQLAGMSSDRERFELLKGRTVKVVRLEEGEAFDYSASNFATREYKYRKSKFAVLEFAD
;
A
#
# COMPACT_ATOMS: atom_id res chain seq x y z
N MET A 1 -4.34 -13.48 -15.96
CA MET A 1 -5.63 -12.83 -16.15
C MET A 1 -6.28 -12.54 -14.81
N PHE A 2 -6.98 -11.42 -14.70
CA PHE A 2 -7.64 -11.01 -13.44
C PHE A 2 -9.10 -11.44 -13.48
N GLU A 3 -9.49 -12.24 -12.49
CA GLU A 3 -10.83 -12.87 -12.47
C GLU A 3 -11.62 -12.55 -11.18
N LEU A 4 -11.11 -11.65 -10.34
CA LEU A 4 -11.77 -11.32 -9.08
C LEU A 4 -13.15 -10.70 -9.31
N THR A 5 -14.16 -11.27 -8.66
CA THR A 5 -15.45 -10.60 -8.53
C THR A 5 -15.31 -9.50 -7.49
N ILE A 6 -15.57 -8.27 -7.89
CA ILE A 6 -15.36 -7.11 -7.02
C ILE A 6 -16.40 -7.12 -5.89
N PRO A 7 -15.99 -7.09 -4.62
CA PRO A 7 -16.91 -7.09 -3.50
C PRO A 7 -17.81 -5.84 -3.48
N THR A 8 -18.99 -5.98 -2.87
CA THR A 8 -19.89 -4.85 -2.64
C THR A 8 -19.18 -3.79 -1.79
N GLY A 9 -19.40 -2.52 -2.14
CA GLY A 9 -18.77 -1.38 -1.44
C GLY A 9 -17.53 -0.86 -2.12
N PHE A 10 -17.02 -1.55 -3.14
CA PHE A 10 -15.92 -1.07 -3.97
C PHE A 10 -16.45 -0.50 -5.27
N THR A 11 -15.90 0.63 -5.67
CA THR A 11 -16.26 1.31 -6.92
C THR A 11 -15.02 1.47 -7.78
N GLN A 12 -15.11 1.13 -9.06
CA GLN A 12 -13.97 1.32 -9.97
C GLN A 12 -13.69 2.82 -10.16
N VAL A 13 -12.43 3.19 -10.04
CA VAL A 13 -11.95 4.54 -10.26
C VAL A 13 -11.45 4.63 -11.71
N THR A 14 -12.13 5.43 -12.54
CA THR A 14 -11.75 5.63 -13.94
C THR A 14 -10.94 6.89 -14.14
N ASP A 15 -11.15 7.91 -13.30
CA ASP A 15 -10.37 9.15 -13.31
C ASP A 15 -9.27 9.08 -12.26
N LEU A 16 -8.06 8.75 -12.68
CA LEU A 16 -6.91 8.58 -11.78
C LEU A 16 -6.44 9.89 -11.16
N SER A 17 -6.92 11.03 -11.63
CA SER A 17 -6.57 12.34 -11.05
C SER A 17 -7.06 12.51 -9.61
N VAL A 18 -8.04 11.69 -9.19
CA VAL A 18 -8.55 11.73 -7.81
C VAL A 18 -7.64 11.01 -6.81
N LEU A 19 -6.65 10.26 -7.27
CA LEU A 19 -5.75 9.51 -6.39
C LEU A 19 -4.82 10.45 -5.65
N SER A 20 -4.92 10.43 -4.34
CA SER A 20 -4.08 11.23 -3.44
C SER A 20 -3.43 10.31 -2.40
N LEU A 21 -2.67 10.88 -1.49
CA LEU A 21 -2.15 10.16 -0.34
C LEU A 21 -3.29 9.91 0.65
N SER A 22 -3.88 8.73 0.55
CA SER A 22 -4.94 8.29 1.43
C SER A 22 -4.57 6.94 2.04
N GLY A 23 -5.35 6.49 3.00
CA GLY A 23 -5.11 5.18 3.60
C GLY A 23 -3.89 5.21 4.50
N SER A 24 -4.02 5.84 5.60
CA SER A 24 -2.97 6.03 6.58
C SER A 24 -2.44 4.74 7.20
N ARG A 25 -3.25 3.70 7.27
CA ARG A 25 -2.86 2.42 7.88
C ARG A 25 -2.39 1.45 6.82
N SER A 26 -1.10 1.48 6.52
CA SER A 26 -0.52 0.43 5.70
C SER A 26 0.03 -0.67 6.60
N ALA A 27 -0.47 -1.88 6.41
CA ALA A 27 0.11 -3.08 6.99
C ALA A 27 1.02 -3.74 5.96
N ASN A 28 1.84 -4.69 6.39
CA ASN A 28 2.59 -5.50 5.45
C ASN A 28 1.66 -6.54 4.82
N TYR A 29 1.49 -6.46 3.52
CA TYR A 29 0.65 -7.38 2.74
C TYR A 29 1.45 -8.42 1.97
N PHE A 30 2.77 -8.38 2.08
CA PHE A 30 3.66 -9.16 1.24
C PHE A 30 4.44 -10.19 2.03
N PHE A 31 4.73 -11.32 1.39
CA PHE A 31 5.69 -12.30 1.87
C PHE A 31 6.94 -12.27 0.98
N ALA A 32 8.07 -12.69 1.54
CA ALA A 32 9.31 -12.75 0.76
C ALA A 32 9.13 -13.64 -0.47
N ASP A 33 9.71 -13.22 -1.57
CA ASP A 33 9.65 -13.90 -2.88
C ASP A 33 8.27 -13.94 -3.54
N ASP A 34 7.28 -13.20 -3.02
CA ASP A 34 6.01 -13.01 -3.73
C ASP A 34 6.25 -12.36 -5.09
N THR A 35 5.50 -12.80 -6.09
CA THR A 35 5.40 -12.14 -7.39
C THR A 35 4.02 -11.50 -7.50
N ILE A 36 3.98 -10.22 -7.86
CA ILE A 36 2.76 -9.43 -7.89
C ILE A 36 2.60 -8.81 -9.27
N LYS A 37 1.56 -9.23 -9.97
CA LYS A 37 1.14 -8.62 -11.23
C LYS A 37 0.12 -7.54 -10.93
N ILE A 38 0.35 -6.34 -11.42
CA ILE A 38 -0.48 -5.18 -11.12
C ILE A 38 -1.30 -4.85 -12.37
N SER A 39 -2.63 -4.85 -12.21
CA SER A 39 -3.53 -4.50 -13.32
C SER A 39 -3.53 -2.99 -13.55
N ASP A 40 -4.24 -2.56 -14.58
CA ASP A 40 -4.48 -1.14 -14.86
C ASP A 40 -5.74 -0.59 -14.19
N LYS A 41 -6.32 -1.33 -13.24
CA LYS A 41 -7.58 -0.97 -12.59
C LYS A 41 -7.38 -0.61 -11.12
N VAL A 42 -8.06 0.45 -10.69
CA VAL A 42 -8.11 0.92 -9.31
C VAL A 42 -9.55 0.96 -8.85
N TYR A 43 -9.76 0.59 -7.60
CA TYR A 43 -11.07 0.63 -6.95
C TYR A 43 -10.98 1.46 -5.68
N SER A 44 -12.08 2.07 -5.27
CA SER A 44 -12.16 2.82 -4.03
C SER A 44 -13.20 2.22 -3.09
N GLN A 45 -12.97 2.40 -1.81
CA GLN A 45 -13.91 2.05 -0.75
C GLN A 45 -13.87 3.16 0.30
N LEU A 46 -15.04 3.58 0.79
CA LEU A 46 -15.10 4.52 1.90
C LEU A 46 -14.76 3.78 3.20
N ARG A 47 -13.83 4.34 3.95
CA ARG A 47 -13.38 3.81 5.23
C ARG A 47 -13.34 4.92 6.28
N PRO A 48 -13.60 4.60 7.57
CA PRO A 48 -13.47 5.59 8.63
C PRO A 48 -12.00 6.01 8.81
N SER A 49 -11.79 7.32 8.96
CA SER A 49 -10.47 7.85 9.24
C SER A 49 -10.01 7.48 10.65
N ALA A 50 -8.73 7.13 10.79
CA ALA A 50 -8.11 6.86 12.09
C ALA A 50 -7.76 8.16 12.84
N THR A 51 -7.68 9.29 12.12
CA THR A 51 -7.13 10.54 12.65
C THR A 51 -8.09 11.73 12.63
N GLN A 52 -9.13 11.66 11.81
CA GLN A 52 -10.07 12.76 11.62
C GLN A 52 -11.47 12.39 12.10
N THR A 53 -12.12 13.33 12.77
CA THR A 53 -13.48 13.19 13.30
C THR A 53 -14.39 14.18 12.60
N GLY A 54 -15.58 13.73 12.21
CA GLY A 54 -16.61 14.60 11.65
C GLY A 54 -17.32 15.41 12.73
N GLU A 55 -18.21 16.32 12.30
CA GLU A 55 -19.00 17.19 13.20
C GLU A 55 -19.89 16.40 14.16
N ASP A 56 -20.31 15.22 13.77
CA ASP A 56 -21.16 14.32 14.57
C ASP A 56 -20.38 13.54 15.64
N GLY A 57 -19.08 13.78 15.80
CA GLY A 57 -18.20 13.08 16.73
C GLY A 57 -17.77 11.69 16.27
N LYS A 58 -18.22 11.23 15.10
CA LYS A 58 -17.84 9.94 14.52
C LYS A 58 -16.63 10.09 13.60
N PRO A 59 -15.85 9.02 13.36
CA PRO A 59 -14.76 9.09 12.41
C PRO A 59 -15.25 9.58 11.04
N LYS A 60 -14.50 10.49 10.44
CA LYS A 60 -14.81 10.99 9.10
C LYS A 60 -14.57 9.89 8.08
N MET A 61 -15.53 9.66 7.19
CA MET A 61 -15.39 8.69 6.10
C MET A 61 -14.54 9.29 4.99
N GLN A 62 -13.61 8.50 4.48
CA GLN A 62 -12.72 8.94 3.40
C GLN A 62 -12.45 7.78 2.45
N PRO A 63 -12.19 8.07 1.16
CA PRO A 63 -11.88 7.00 0.21
C PRO A 63 -10.49 6.43 0.47
N VAL A 64 -10.40 5.10 0.38
CA VAL A 64 -9.14 4.38 0.30
C VAL A 64 -9.09 3.73 -1.08
N TYR A 65 -7.93 3.80 -1.73
CA TYR A 65 -7.75 3.32 -3.09
C TYR A 65 -6.99 2.01 -3.11
N TYR A 66 -7.46 1.09 -3.95
CA TYR A 66 -6.94 -0.28 -4.06
C TYR A 66 -6.60 -0.59 -5.50
N ALA A 67 -5.44 -1.18 -5.73
CA ALA A 67 -5.11 -1.76 -7.03
C ALA A 67 -5.59 -3.21 -7.08
N LEU A 68 -6.09 -3.62 -8.25
CA LEU A 68 -6.35 -5.03 -8.52
C LEU A 68 -5.03 -5.68 -8.92
N VAL A 69 -4.61 -6.67 -8.15
CA VAL A 69 -3.34 -7.37 -8.36
C VAL A 69 -3.55 -8.88 -8.37
N ASN A 70 -2.58 -9.61 -8.91
CA ASN A 70 -2.51 -11.06 -8.82
C ASN A 70 -1.23 -11.42 -8.09
N ILE A 71 -1.34 -12.14 -6.98
CA ILE A 71 -0.21 -12.50 -6.12
C ILE A 71 0.08 -13.99 -6.26
N THR A 72 1.34 -14.32 -6.50
CA THR A 72 1.84 -15.70 -6.49
C THR A 72 2.89 -15.81 -5.39
N HIS A 73 2.66 -16.69 -4.41
CA HIS A 73 3.62 -16.95 -3.35
C HIS A 73 4.70 -17.92 -3.81
N LYS A 74 5.88 -17.84 -3.17
CA LYS A 74 6.98 -18.74 -3.42
C LYS A 74 6.55 -20.21 -3.26
N GLY A 75 6.92 -21.03 -4.22
CA GLY A 75 6.58 -22.45 -4.20
C GLY A 75 5.18 -22.78 -4.68
N SER A 76 4.36 -21.77 -5.01
CA SER A 76 3.04 -21.97 -5.61
C SER A 76 3.10 -21.74 -7.11
N ASP A 77 2.41 -22.56 -7.87
CA ASP A 77 2.26 -22.40 -9.32
C ASP A 77 0.99 -21.65 -9.70
N LYS A 78 0.14 -21.33 -8.72
CA LYS A 78 -1.11 -20.57 -8.89
C LYS A 78 -1.10 -19.28 -8.11
N GLY A 79 -1.39 -18.19 -8.81
CA GLY A 79 -1.68 -16.91 -8.17
C GLY A 79 -3.16 -16.74 -7.85
N TYR A 80 -3.45 -15.74 -7.06
CA TYR A 80 -4.82 -15.31 -6.75
C TYR A 80 -4.94 -13.80 -6.86
N ASP A 81 -6.13 -13.34 -7.23
CA ASP A 81 -6.41 -11.93 -7.33
C ASP A 81 -6.75 -11.33 -5.97
N LYS A 82 -6.35 -10.09 -5.78
CA LYS A 82 -6.60 -9.35 -4.55
C LYS A 82 -6.72 -7.86 -4.82
N LEU A 83 -7.54 -7.18 -4.03
CA LEU A 83 -7.54 -5.72 -3.97
C LEU A 83 -6.56 -5.30 -2.89
N LEU A 84 -5.50 -4.61 -3.30
CA LEU A 84 -4.39 -4.23 -2.43
C LEU A 84 -4.38 -2.71 -2.27
N PRO A 85 -4.38 -2.19 -1.04
CA PRO A 85 -4.31 -0.74 -0.85
C PRO A 85 -3.08 -0.17 -1.54
N LEU A 86 -3.22 0.95 -2.24
CA LEU A 86 -2.08 1.62 -2.86
C LEU A 86 -1.02 2.01 -1.83
N ALA A 87 -1.44 2.26 -0.60
CA ALA A 87 -0.55 2.53 0.52
C ALA A 87 0.47 1.41 0.77
N ALA A 88 0.16 0.16 0.38
CA ALA A 88 1.10 -0.96 0.52
C ALA A 88 2.39 -0.75 -0.28
N PHE A 89 2.31 -0.03 -1.40
CA PHE A 89 3.45 0.21 -2.28
C PHE A 89 4.33 1.40 -1.86
N ARG A 90 3.88 2.21 -0.91
CA ARG A 90 4.65 3.34 -0.38
C ARG A 90 5.07 3.17 1.07
N ARG A 91 4.91 1.98 1.59
CA ARG A 91 5.18 1.70 3.01
C ARG A 91 6.67 1.71 3.28
N LEU A 92 7.10 2.61 4.17
CA LEU A 92 8.49 2.76 4.58
C LEU A 92 8.59 2.71 6.10
N PRO A 93 9.72 2.21 6.64
CA PRO A 93 9.96 2.27 8.08
C PRO A 93 10.27 3.69 8.54
N LYS A 94 10.25 3.90 9.84
CA LYS A 94 10.61 5.18 10.46
C LYS A 94 11.97 5.70 9.98
N ASP A 95 12.98 4.82 9.93
CA ASP A 95 14.31 5.14 9.39
C ASP A 95 14.36 4.81 7.90
N SER A 96 13.64 5.60 7.11
CA SER A 96 13.53 5.35 5.67
C SER A 96 14.81 5.61 4.90
N GLU A 97 15.66 6.52 5.36
CA GLU A 97 16.92 6.81 4.67
C GLU A 97 17.85 5.60 4.67
N THR A 98 18.03 4.97 5.84
CA THR A 98 18.84 3.76 5.95
C THR A 98 18.23 2.63 5.13
N PHE A 99 16.92 2.45 5.21
CA PHE A 99 16.20 1.44 4.43
C PHE A 99 16.41 1.64 2.93
N LEU A 100 16.21 2.85 2.44
CA LEU A 100 16.31 3.16 1.00
C LEU A 100 17.74 3.08 0.48
N SER A 101 18.75 3.22 1.34
CA SER A 101 20.15 3.13 0.94
C SER A 101 20.52 1.76 0.35
N THR A 102 19.80 0.70 0.73
CA THR A 102 20.03 -0.67 0.27
C THR A 102 18.83 -1.27 -0.49
N ALA A 103 17.79 -0.49 -0.70
CA ALA A 103 16.51 -1.03 -1.19
C ALA A 103 16.40 -1.18 -2.71
N GLY A 104 17.28 -0.56 -3.49
CA GLY A 104 17.22 -0.61 -4.95
C GLY A 104 16.38 0.51 -5.58
N ASP A 105 16.39 0.55 -6.91
CA ASP A 105 15.87 1.71 -7.66
C ASP A 105 14.37 1.87 -7.57
N LEU A 106 13.60 0.79 -7.65
CA LEU A 106 12.15 0.88 -7.60
C LEU A 106 11.67 1.51 -6.28
N MET A 107 12.22 1.07 -5.15
CA MET A 107 11.82 1.62 -3.85
C MET A 107 12.17 3.10 -3.74
N ARG A 108 13.34 3.51 -4.26
CA ARG A 108 13.73 4.92 -4.28
C ARG A 108 12.82 5.75 -5.17
N GLN A 109 12.42 5.24 -6.33
CA GLN A 109 11.45 5.92 -7.20
C GLN A 109 10.09 6.08 -6.51
N LEU A 110 9.58 5.01 -5.91
CA LEU A 110 8.28 5.06 -5.21
C LEU A 110 8.31 6.05 -4.04
N ALA A 111 9.40 6.07 -3.28
CA ALA A 111 9.55 6.98 -2.15
C ALA A 111 9.66 8.45 -2.58
N GLY A 112 10.25 8.71 -3.76
CA GLY A 112 10.42 10.05 -4.30
C GLY A 112 9.16 10.64 -4.94
N MET A 113 8.15 9.84 -5.15
CA MET A 113 6.90 10.30 -5.75
C MET A 113 5.97 10.92 -4.70
N SER A 114 5.26 11.99 -5.09
CA SER A 114 4.44 12.77 -4.16
C SER A 114 3.01 12.25 -4.01
N SER A 115 2.54 11.38 -4.91
CA SER A 115 1.17 10.91 -4.90
C SER A 115 1.06 9.43 -5.24
N ASP A 116 -0.04 8.81 -4.81
CA ASP A 116 -0.35 7.44 -5.18
C ASP A 116 -0.69 7.33 -6.67
N ARG A 117 -1.16 8.41 -7.29
CA ARG A 117 -1.36 8.44 -8.74
C ARG A 117 -0.05 8.19 -9.48
N GLU A 118 1.01 8.92 -9.13
CA GLU A 118 2.31 8.73 -9.77
C GLU A 118 2.85 7.32 -9.57
N ARG A 119 2.70 6.78 -8.35
CA ARG A 119 3.13 5.41 -8.05
C ARG A 119 2.36 4.38 -8.86
N PHE A 120 1.06 4.54 -8.95
CA PHE A 120 0.24 3.62 -9.75
C PHE A 120 0.55 3.71 -11.24
N GLU A 121 0.78 4.91 -11.76
CA GLU A 121 1.16 5.10 -13.17
C GLU A 121 2.48 4.38 -13.49
N LEU A 122 3.41 4.33 -12.55
CA LEU A 122 4.65 3.58 -12.70
C LEU A 122 4.42 2.06 -12.67
N LEU A 123 3.52 1.61 -11.79
CA LEU A 123 3.35 0.18 -11.47
C LEU A 123 2.33 -0.54 -12.36
N LYS A 124 1.34 0.16 -12.89
CA LYS A 124 0.24 -0.48 -13.63
C LYS A 124 0.75 -1.28 -14.82
N GLY A 125 0.18 -2.46 -15.01
CA GLY A 125 0.57 -3.37 -16.09
C GLY A 125 1.93 -4.02 -15.90
N ARG A 126 2.62 -3.76 -14.78
CA ARG A 126 3.95 -4.29 -14.51
C ARG A 126 3.89 -5.43 -13.49
N THR A 127 4.96 -6.18 -13.45
CA THR A 127 5.16 -7.24 -12.46
C THR A 127 6.29 -6.84 -11.52
N VAL A 128 6.04 -6.95 -10.22
CA VAL A 128 7.05 -6.70 -9.19
C VAL A 128 7.27 -7.96 -8.37
N LYS A 129 8.44 -8.06 -7.77
CA LYS A 129 8.82 -9.13 -6.88
C LYS A 129 9.22 -8.57 -5.52
N VAL A 130 8.81 -9.25 -4.45
CA VAL A 130 9.29 -8.95 -3.11
C VAL A 130 10.62 -9.68 -2.91
N VAL A 131 11.73 -8.96 -3.06
CA VAL A 131 13.05 -9.58 -3.01
C VAL A 131 13.46 -9.97 -1.60
N ARG A 132 12.98 -9.24 -0.60
CA ARG A 132 13.17 -9.55 0.82
C ARG A 132 12.24 -8.73 1.69
N LEU A 133 12.12 -9.14 2.95
CA LEU A 133 11.49 -8.35 4.00
C LEU A 133 12.56 -7.88 4.97
N GLU A 134 12.51 -6.63 5.38
CA GLU A 134 13.43 -6.05 6.36
C GLU A 134 12.67 -5.59 7.59
N GLU A 135 13.26 -5.82 8.77
CA GLU A 135 12.69 -5.32 10.01
C GLU A 135 12.89 -3.80 10.13
N GLY A 136 11.90 -3.14 10.72
CA GLY A 136 11.93 -1.72 10.98
C GLY A 136 10.82 -1.33 11.92
N GLU A 137 10.66 -0.04 12.16
CA GLU A 137 9.61 0.48 13.02
C GLU A 137 8.47 1.09 12.18
N ALA A 138 7.26 0.63 12.45
CA ALA A 138 6.03 1.15 11.86
C ALA A 138 5.30 2.01 12.87
N PHE A 139 4.64 3.06 12.39
CA PHE A 139 3.79 3.92 13.21
C PHE A 139 2.62 3.11 13.77
N ASP A 140 2.42 3.19 15.09
CA ASP A 140 1.34 2.49 15.78
C ASP A 140 0.19 3.45 16.07
N TYR A 141 -0.84 3.40 15.23
CA TYR A 141 -2.01 4.27 15.37
C TYR A 141 -2.79 4.02 16.65
N SER A 142 -2.92 2.77 17.06
CA SER A 142 -3.71 2.42 18.24
C SER A 142 -3.04 2.84 19.55
N ALA A 143 -1.71 2.85 19.59
CA ALA A 143 -0.94 3.24 20.77
C ALA A 143 -0.58 4.73 20.80
N SER A 144 -0.76 5.44 19.69
CA SER A 144 -0.39 6.85 19.58
C SER A 144 -1.54 7.75 20.04
N ASN A 145 -1.19 8.90 20.62
CA ASN A 145 -2.14 9.94 21.02
C ASN A 145 -1.92 11.18 20.16
N PHE A 146 -2.86 11.42 19.24
CA PHE A 146 -2.76 12.56 18.32
C PHE A 146 -3.02 13.91 18.98
N ALA A 147 -3.81 13.93 20.06
CA ALA A 147 -4.11 15.17 20.77
C ALA A 147 -2.87 15.72 21.50
N THR A 148 -2.08 14.84 22.11
CA THR A 148 -0.85 15.21 22.83
C THR A 148 0.38 15.11 21.96
N ARG A 149 0.27 14.61 20.74
CA ARG A 149 1.37 14.31 19.81
C ARG A 149 2.38 13.31 20.36
N GLU A 150 1.92 12.41 21.20
CA GLU A 150 2.72 11.29 21.68
C GLU A 150 2.62 10.14 20.70
N TYR A 151 3.60 10.05 19.80
CA TYR A 151 3.63 9.03 18.75
C TYR A 151 4.40 7.80 19.21
N LYS A 152 3.80 6.65 18.94
CA LYS A 152 4.39 5.35 19.27
C LYS A 152 4.66 4.58 17.99
N TYR A 153 5.67 3.73 18.05
CA TYR A 153 6.08 2.88 16.95
C TYR A 153 6.17 1.43 17.43
N ARG A 154 6.01 0.51 16.50
CA ARG A 154 6.12 -0.92 16.78
C ARG A 154 7.03 -1.58 15.76
N LYS A 155 7.64 -2.71 16.11
CA LYS A 155 8.42 -3.51 15.16
C LYS A 155 7.50 -4.08 14.10
N SER A 156 7.96 -4.05 12.86
CA SER A 156 7.24 -4.57 11.71
C SER A 156 8.23 -4.98 10.63
N LYS A 157 7.71 -5.64 9.59
CA LYS A 157 8.51 -5.98 8.41
C LYS A 157 8.09 -5.13 7.24
N PHE A 158 9.06 -4.76 6.41
CA PHE A 158 8.87 -3.90 5.26
C PHE A 158 9.38 -4.61 4.01
N ALA A 159 8.56 -4.63 2.98
CA ALA A 159 8.89 -5.29 1.74
C ALA A 159 9.81 -4.43 0.89
N VAL A 160 10.84 -5.04 0.34
CA VAL A 160 11.68 -4.43 -0.69
C VAL A 160 11.23 -4.99 -2.03
N LEU A 161 10.74 -4.10 -2.89
CA LEU A 161 10.18 -4.44 -4.19
C LEU A 161 11.15 -4.12 -5.31
N GLU A 162 11.18 -4.97 -6.32
CA GLU A 162 11.88 -4.72 -7.58
C GLU A 162 11.00 -5.13 -8.76
N PHE A 163 11.21 -4.52 -9.92
CA PHE A 163 10.54 -4.99 -11.13
C PHE A 163 11.04 -6.39 -11.49
N ALA A 164 10.09 -7.23 -11.91
CA ALA A 164 10.36 -8.62 -12.29
C ALA A 164 10.03 -8.92 -13.76
N ASP A 165 9.59 -7.91 -14.50
CA ASP A 165 9.29 -8.03 -15.93
C ASP A 165 10.43 -7.53 -16.81
#